data_8a4838a9ba88e2deec4a18f7e3f5910e
#
_entry.id   8a4838a9ba88e2deec4a18f7e3f5910e
#
_cell.length_a   1.000
_cell.length_b   1.000
_cell.length_c   1.000
_cell.angle_alpha   90.00
_cell.angle_beta   90.00
_cell.angle_gamma   90.00
#
_symmetry.space_group_name_H-M   'P 1'
#
loop_
_entity.id
_entity.type
_entity.pdbx_description
1 polymer ?
#
loop_
_entity_poly.entity_id
_entity_poly.type
_entity_poly.pdbx_seq_one_letter_code
_entity_poly.pdbx_strand_id
1 'polypeptide(L)'
;MSRVCRDKKIFRVIDANLNRVKEGLRVCEEVIRFILDDRSLTVGFKAVRHRVDLAAVGCPKRDALLGSRSSKRDVGRTVSSVRGEFKRSGYRDIFLANIQRVKESIRVLEEFSKLNRIDAALKFKALRYDVYELEKKVIKKFGSLCDNR
;
A
#
# COMPACT_ATOMS: atom_id res chain seq x y z
N MET A 1 -20.96 10.92 19.90
CA MET A 1 -19.74 11.33 19.17
C MET A 1 -20.15 12.27 18.06
N SER A 2 -19.63 13.50 18.01
CA SER A 2 -19.99 14.47 16.99
C SER A 2 -19.53 13.99 15.59
N ARG A 3 -20.23 14.42 14.54
CA ARG A 3 -19.89 14.10 13.14
C ARG A 3 -18.45 14.48 12.82
N VAL A 4 -17.99 15.65 13.26
CA VAL A 4 -16.60 16.15 13.06
C VAL A 4 -15.55 15.24 13.74
N CYS A 5 -15.84 14.71 14.93
CA CYS A 5 -14.92 13.80 15.61
C CYS A 5 -14.83 12.43 14.92
N ARG A 6 -15.95 11.94 14.36
CA ARG A 6 -16.00 10.71 13.57
C ARG A 6 -15.19 10.87 12.30
N ASP A 7 -15.34 11.98 11.60
CA ASP A 7 -14.62 12.27 10.35
C ASP A 7 -13.10 12.31 10.58
N LYS A 8 -12.62 12.95 11.65
CA LYS A 8 -11.18 12.97 11.99
C LYS A 8 -10.59 11.57 12.20
N LYS A 9 -11.32 10.67 12.84
CA LYS A 9 -10.86 9.28 13.03
C LYS A 9 -10.78 8.52 11.71
N ILE A 10 -11.78 8.67 10.84
CA ILE A 10 -11.78 8.07 9.50
C ILE A 10 -10.62 8.65 8.67
N PHE A 11 -10.38 9.96 8.73
CA PHE A 11 -9.25 10.60 8.03
C PHE A 11 -7.90 10.05 8.47
N ARG A 12 -7.70 9.77 9.76
CA ARG A 12 -6.48 9.11 10.25
C ARG A 12 -6.29 7.73 9.62
N VAL A 13 -7.34 6.94 9.51
CA VAL A 13 -7.27 5.61 8.87
C VAL A 13 -6.90 5.74 7.41
N ILE A 14 -7.55 6.67 6.68
CA ILE A 14 -7.28 6.91 5.27
C ILE A 14 -5.84 7.40 5.07
N ASP A 15 -5.41 8.42 5.83
CA ASP A 15 -4.05 8.96 5.75
C ASP A 15 -2.98 7.87 5.97
N ALA A 16 -3.11 7.11 7.04
CA ALA A 16 -2.16 6.06 7.37
C ALA A 16 -2.07 5.00 6.27
N ASN A 17 -3.19 4.59 5.68
CA ASN A 17 -3.20 3.54 4.67
C ASN A 17 -2.79 4.05 3.28
N LEU A 18 -3.07 5.30 2.92
CA LEU A 18 -2.51 5.92 1.71
C LEU A 18 -0.97 5.97 1.77
N ASN A 19 -0.39 6.33 2.91
CA ASN A 19 1.06 6.32 3.09
C ASN A 19 1.61 4.89 2.98
N ARG A 20 1.03 3.92 3.68
CA ARG A 20 1.47 2.51 3.64
C ARG A 20 1.44 1.91 2.24
N VAL A 21 0.40 2.21 1.45
CA VAL A 21 0.32 1.77 0.04
C VAL A 21 1.47 2.35 -0.76
N LYS A 22 1.69 3.66 -0.67
CA LYS A 22 2.73 4.35 -1.45
C LYS A 22 4.13 3.90 -1.06
N GLU A 23 4.39 3.77 0.23
CA GLU A 23 5.68 3.29 0.76
C GLU A 23 5.95 1.85 0.33
N GLY A 24 4.97 0.95 0.50
CA GLY A 24 5.11 -0.44 0.08
C GLY A 24 5.32 -0.60 -1.42
N LEU A 25 4.54 0.12 -2.26
CA LEU A 25 4.72 0.13 -3.71
C LEU A 25 6.10 0.66 -4.11
N ARG A 26 6.61 1.69 -3.41
CA ARG A 26 7.95 2.22 -3.68
C ARG A 26 9.02 1.17 -3.41
N VAL A 27 8.96 0.48 -2.27
CA VAL A 27 9.92 -0.58 -1.95
C VAL A 27 9.86 -1.71 -2.98
N CYS A 28 8.66 -2.13 -3.39
CA CYS A 28 8.51 -3.14 -4.44
C CYS A 28 9.10 -2.67 -5.78
N GLU A 29 8.84 -1.41 -6.16
CA GLU A 29 9.37 -0.79 -7.39
C GLU A 29 10.91 -0.79 -7.39
N GLU A 30 11.56 -0.48 -6.25
CA GLU A 30 13.03 -0.49 -6.14
C GLU A 30 13.62 -1.89 -6.36
N VAL A 31 13.00 -2.93 -5.78
CA VAL A 31 13.43 -4.32 -6.02
C VAL A 31 13.31 -4.69 -7.50
N ILE A 32 12.19 -4.34 -8.12
CA ILE A 32 11.93 -4.69 -9.53
C ILE A 32 12.84 -3.91 -10.47
N ARG A 33 13.04 -2.63 -10.20
CA ARG A 33 13.81 -1.73 -11.05
C ARG A 33 15.31 -1.99 -11.00
N PHE A 34 15.88 -2.16 -9.79
CA PHE A 34 17.33 -2.18 -9.58
C PHE A 34 17.90 -3.56 -9.34
N ILE A 35 17.08 -4.56 -8.98
CA ILE A 35 17.55 -5.93 -8.70
C ILE A 35 17.09 -6.88 -9.81
N LEU A 36 15.84 -6.78 -10.27
CA LEU A 36 15.32 -7.61 -11.34
C LEU A 36 15.55 -7.02 -12.74
N ASP A 37 15.88 -5.73 -12.83
CA ASP A 37 16.06 -4.97 -14.07
C ASP A 37 14.90 -5.15 -15.08
N ASP A 38 13.65 -5.27 -14.56
CA ASP A 38 12.47 -5.51 -15.36
C ASP A 38 11.72 -4.21 -15.64
N ARG A 39 11.90 -3.70 -16.86
CA ARG A 39 11.24 -2.46 -17.30
C ARG A 39 9.72 -2.58 -17.30
N SER A 40 9.17 -3.69 -17.79
CA SER A 40 7.72 -3.87 -17.94
C SER A 40 7.02 -3.87 -16.59
N LEU A 41 7.54 -4.62 -15.63
CA LEU A 41 7.04 -4.64 -14.26
C LEU A 41 7.22 -3.29 -13.56
N THR A 42 8.35 -2.60 -13.77
CA THR A 42 8.58 -1.25 -13.24
C THR A 42 7.49 -0.27 -13.70
N VAL A 43 7.15 -0.28 -14.99
CA VAL A 43 6.07 0.54 -15.55
C VAL A 43 4.73 0.18 -14.91
N GLY A 44 4.44 -1.11 -14.72
CA GLY A 44 3.22 -1.59 -14.07
C GLY A 44 3.08 -1.06 -12.62
N PHE A 45 4.14 -1.16 -11.82
CA PHE A 45 4.13 -0.64 -10.44
C PHE A 45 4.00 0.88 -10.37
N LYS A 46 4.65 1.63 -11.28
CA LYS A 46 4.48 3.08 -11.41
C LYS A 46 3.03 3.45 -11.74
N ALA A 47 2.41 2.72 -12.68
CA ALA A 47 1.03 2.95 -13.07
C ALA A 47 0.07 2.73 -11.89
N VAL A 48 0.25 1.65 -11.12
CA VAL A 48 -0.56 1.39 -9.92
C VAL A 48 -0.38 2.51 -8.90
N ARG A 49 0.85 2.94 -8.62
CA ARG A 49 1.13 4.03 -7.67
C ARG A 49 0.46 5.35 -8.08
N HIS A 50 0.49 5.70 -9.36
CA HIS A 50 -0.22 6.87 -9.88
C HIS A 50 -1.74 6.72 -9.73
N ARG A 51 -2.29 5.56 -10.01
CA ARG A 51 -3.72 5.29 -9.87
C ARG A 51 -4.21 5.30 -8.42
N VAL A 52 -3.34 5.03 -7.44
CA VAL A 52 -3.64 5.23 -6.01
C VAL A 52 -3.93 6.72 -5.75
N ASP A 53 -3.13 7.62 -6.29
CA ASP A 53 -3.37 9.07 -6.18
C ASP A 53 -4.70 9.47 -6.84
N LEU A 54 -5.00 8.93 -8.02
CA LEU A 54 -6.28 9.18 -8.72
C LEU A 54 -7.49 8.62 -7.96
N ALA A 55 -7.37 7.46 -7.34
CA ALA A 55 -8.43 6.88 -6.52
C ALA A 55 -8.69 7.72 -5.25
N ALA A 56 -7.65 8.36 -4.73
CA ALA A 56 -7.72 9.24 -3.58
C ALA A 56 -8.25 10.65 -3.93
N VAL A 57 -8.41 11.02 -5.21
CA VAL A 57 -9.02 12.29 -5.61
C VAL A 57 -10.43 12.39 -5.06
N GLY A 58 -10.71 13.47 -4.31
CA GLY A 58 -11.98 13.66 -3.60
C GLY A 58 -12.07 12.95 -2.24
N CYS A 59 -11.05 12.21 -1.81
CA CYS A 59 -10.80 12.01 -0.38
C CYS A 59 -10.59 13.37 0.30
N PRO A 60 -10.68 13.46 1.63
CA PRO A 60 -10.43 14.72 2.32
C PRO A 60 -9.16 15.40 1.79
N LYS A 61 -9.19 16.73 1.70
CA LYS A 61 -8.02 17.50 1.25
C LYS A 61 -6.79 17.08 2.06
N ARG A 62 -5.61 17.11 1.41
CA ARG A 62 -4.34 16.71 2.02
C ARG A 62 -4.11 17.35 3.39
N ASP A 63 -4.46 18.62 3.56
CA ASP A 63 -4.31 19.34 4.83
C ASP A 63 -5.22 18.76 5.93
N ALA A 64 -6.44 18.33 5.58
CA ALA A 64 -7.34 17.67 6.52
C ALA A 64 -6.82 16.27 6.93
N LEU A 65 -6.22 15.53 6.02
CA LEU A 65 -5.57 14.25 6.31
C LEU A 65 -4.37 14.48 7.24
N LEU A 66 -3.47 15.40 6.90
CA LEU A 66 -2.32 15.76 7.72
C LEU A 66 -2.72 16.26 9.11
N GLY A 67 -3.73 17.14 9.19
CA GLY A 67 -4.26 17.68 10.45
C GLY A 67 -4.96 16.62 11.33
N SER A 68 -5.35 15.48 10.75
CA SER A 68 -5.91 14.36 11.51
C SER A 68 -4.85 13.44 12.10
N ARG A 69 -3.60 13.51 11.60
CA ARG A 69 -2.49 12.62 11.98
C ARG A 69 -2.13 12.77 13.45
N SER A 70 -1.91 11.65 14.13
CA SER A 70 -1.51 11.61 15.55
C SER A 70 -0.55 10.44 15.79
N SER A 71 0.61 10.49 15.16
CA SER A 71 1.61 9.41 15.25
C SER A 71 2.22 9.23 16.64
N LYS A 72 2.29 10.28 17.45
CA LYS A 72 2.78 10.20 18.85
C LYS A 72 1.81 9.44 19.78
N ARG A 73 0.51 9.50 19.50
CA ARG A 73 -0.56 8.86 20.29
C ARG A 73 -1.11 7.60 19.60
N ASP A 74 -0.41 7.08 18.61
CA ASP A 74 -0.82 5.86 17.91
C ASP A 74 -0.56 4.67 18.83
N VAL A 75 -1.65 4.02 19.26
CA VAL A 75 -1.60 2.85 20.14
C VAL A 75 -0.89 1.67 19.50
N GLY A 76 -0.85 1.60 18.16
CA GLY A 76 -0.13 0.56 17.41
C GLY A 76 1.39 0.77 17.37
N ARG A 77 1.88 1.98 17.69
CA ARG A 77 3.31 2.31 17.61
C ARG A 77 4.16 1.52 18.60
N THR A 78 3.62 1.25 19.79
CA THR A 78 4.32 0.55 20.89
C THR A 78 3.98 -0.94 20.94
N VAL A 79 2.96 -1.37 20.19
CA VAL A 79 2.57 -2.78 20.12
C VAL A 79 3.49 -3.46 19.13
N SER A 80 4.61 -3.91 19.65
CA SER A 80 5.43 -4.94 19.06
C SER A 80 6.57 -4.58 18.14
N SER A 81 7.61 -5.08 18.53
CA SER A 81 8.58 -5.78 17.70
C SER A 81 8.27 -7.29 17.74
N VAL A 82 7.38 -7.77 16.92
CA VAL A 82 7.36 -9.21 16.64
C VAL A 82 8.70 -9.55 16.00
N ARG A 83 9.51 -10.42 16.63
CA ARG A 83 10.90 -10.72 16.22
C ARG A 83 11.07 -11.04 14.73
N GLY A 84 10.02 -11.52 14.04
CA GLY A 84 10.04 -11.80 12.60
C GLY A 84 9.87 -10.57 11.69
N GLU A 85 9.36 -9.44 12.20
CA GLU A 85 9.06 -8.27 11.37
C GLU A 85 10.34 -7.60 10.82
N PHE A 86 11.46 -7.70 11.55
CA PHE A 86 12.74 -7.09 11.17
C PHE A 86 13.71 -8.02 10.45
N LYS A 87 13.39 -9.32 10.31
CA LYS A 87 14.27 -10.26 9.60
C LYS A 87 13.88 -10.34 8.13
N ARG A 88 14.86 -10.17 7.26
CA ARG A 88 14.75 -10.40 5.81
C ARG A 88 15.97 -11.21 5.37
N SER A 89 15.74 -12.32 4.67
CA SER A 89 16.82 -13.19 4.17
C SER A 89 17.35 -12.71 2.82
N GLY A 90 16.58 -11.88 2.10
CA GLY A 90 16.96 -11.35 0.81
C GLY A 90 15.90 -10.42 0.22
N TYR A 91 16.16 -9.95 -0.99
CA TYR A 91 15.27 -9.01 -1.68
C TYR A 91 13.88 -9.58 -2.00
N ARG A 92 13.77 -10.91 -2.16
CA ARG A 92 12.46 -11.58 -2.31
C ARG A 92 11.59 -11.38 -1.07
N ASP A 93 12.16 -11.54 0.13
CA ASP A 93 11.44 -11.33 1.39
C ASP A 93 11.06 -9.86 1.58
N ILE A 94 11.94 -8.93 1.14
CA ILE A 94 11.63 -7.49 1.14
C ILE A 94 10.42 -7.23 0.26
N PHE A 95 10.40 -7.78 -0.96
CA PHE A 95 9.27 -7.65 -1.87
C PHE A 95 7.98 -8.22 -1.27
N LEU A 96 8.01 -9.47 -0.79
CA LEU A 96 6.83 -10.16 -0.26
C LEU A 96 6.21 -9.44 0.92
N ALA A 97 7.03 -8.98 1.87
CA ALA A 97 6.54 -8.24 3.04
C ALA A 97 5.89 -6.90 2.65
N ASN A 98 6.44 -6.20 1.66
CA ASN A 98 5.92 -4.90 1.24
C ASN A 98 4.70 -5.02 0.34
N ILE A 99 4.66 -6.00 -0.58
CA ILE A 99 3.47 -6.21 -1.41
C ILE A 99 2.27 -6.67 -0.57
N GLN A 100 2.50 -7.44 0.50
CA GLN A 100 1.46 -7.80 1.45
C GLN A 100 0.89 -6.56 2.15
N ARG A 101 1.74 -5.66 2.65
CA ARG A 101 1.31 -4.37 3.22
C ARG A 101 0.48 -3.53 2.24
N VAL A 102 0.88 -3.52 0.98
CA VAL A 102 0.13 -2.82 -0.09
C VAL A 102 -1.28 -3.39 -0.21
N LYS A 103 -1.43 -4.72 -0.32
CA LYS A 103 -2.73 -5.38 -0.46
C LYS A 103 -3.65 -5.11 0.73
N GLU A 104 -3.13 -5.23 1.94
CA GLU A 104 -3.87 -4.97 3.19
C GLU A 104 -4.33 -3.52 3.27
N SER A 105 -3.44 -2.59 2.98
CA SER A 105 -3.73 -1.16 3.04
C SER A 105 -4.75 -0.72 1.98
N ILE A 106 -4.68 -1.27 0.76
CA ILE A 106 -5.69 -1.03 -0.28
C ILE A 106 -7.05 -1.58 0.18
N ARG A 107 -7.08 -2.75 0.83
CA ARG A 107 -8.33 -3.30 1.38
C ARG A 107 -8.94 -2.40 2.44
N VAL A 108 -8.13 -1.85 3.35
CA VAL A 108 -8.61 -0.87 4.33
C VAL A 108 -9.18 0.38 3.65
N LEU A 109 -8.48 0.92 2.65
CA LEU A 109 -8.96 2.07 1.88
C LEU A 109 -10.28 1.77 1.16
N GLU A 110 -10.42 0.59 0.54
CA GLU A 110 -11.66 0.11 -0.07
C GLU A 110 -12.82 0.12 0.94
N GLU A 111 -12.62 -0.48 2.12
CA GLU A 111 -13.68 -0.59 3.13
C GLU A 111 -14.08 0.78 3.72
N PHE A 112 -13.12 1.61 4.09
CA PHE A 112 -13.41 2.93 4.66
C PHE A 112 -13.99 3.92 3.65
N SER A 113 -13.64 3.78 2.37
CA SER A 113 -14.25 4.59 1.30
C SER A 113 -15.73 4.30 1.11
N LYS A 114 -16.22 3.10 1.43
CA LYS A 114 -17.65 2.75 1.34
C LYS A 114 -18.54 3.61 2.25
N LEU A 115 -17.98 4.21 3.28
CA LEU A 115 -18.74 5.06 4.20
C LEU A 115 -19.26 6.35 3.54
N ASN A 116 -18.49 6.92 2.59
CA ASN A 116 -18.80 8.21 2.01
C ASN A 116 -18.53 8.30 0.49
N ARG A 117 -17.78 7.36 -0.10
CA ARG A 117 -17.27 7.44 -1.47
C ARG A 117 -17.20 6.06 -2.14
N ILE A 118 -18.36 5.58 -2.59
CA ILE A 118 -18.46 4.28 -3.29
C ILE A 118 -17.62 4.25 -4.58
N ASP A 119 -17.53 5.36 -5.30
CA ASP A 119 -16.68 5.50 -6.49
C ASP A 119 -15.19 5.26 -6.18
N ALA A 120 -14.68 5.80 -5.06
CA ALA A 120 -13.32 5.56 -4.60
C ALA A 120 -13.14 4.09 -4.15
N ALA A 121 -14.12 3.52 -3.46
CA ALA A 121 -14.08 2.12 -3.05
C ALA A 121 -13.96 1.17 -4.25
N LEU A 122 -14.68 1.42 -5.33
CA LEU A 122 -14.60 0.64 -6.57
C LEU A 122 -13.22 0.77 -7.23
N LYS A 123 -12.63 1.98 -7.23
CA LYS A 123 -11.28 2.20 -7.74
C LYS A 123 -10.22 1.44 -6.92
N PHE A 124 -10.30 1.48 -5.58
CA PHE A 124 -9.40 0.72 -4.71
C PHE A 124 -9.58 -0.79 -4.89
N LYS A 125 -10.81 -1.27 -5.07
CA LYS A 125 -11.05 -2.68 -5.41
C LYS A 125 -10.35 -3.09 -6.70
N ALA A 126 -10.49 -2.31 -7.78
CA ALA A 126 -9.82 -2.58 -9.05
C ALA A 126 -8.29 -2.59 -8.89
N LEU A 127 -7.72 -1.59 -8.19
CA LEU A 127 -6.29 -1.53 -7.88
C LEU A 127 -5.78 -2.77 -7.14
N ARG A 128 -6.56 -3.31 -6.21
CA ARG A 128 -6.19 -4.50 -5.46
C ARG A 128 -6.03 -5.72 -6.36
N TYR A 129 -6.92 -5.91 -7.34
CA TYR A 129 -6.81 -6.99 -8.33
C TYR A 129 -5.60 -6.80 -9.25
N ASP A 130 -5.32 -5.57 -9.68
CA ASP A 130 -4.12 -5.28 -10.48
C ASP A 130 -2.83 -5.60 -9.72
N VAL A 131 -2.80 -5.29 -8.41
CA VAL A 131 -1.67 -5.65 -7.55
C VAL A 131 -1.49 -7.17 -7.46
N TYR A 132 -2.57 -7.96 -7.36
CA TYR A 132 -2.48 -9.42 -7.38
C TYR A 132 -1.85 -9.95 -8.67
N GLU A 133 -2.23 -9.40 -9.82
CA GLU A 133 -1.65 -9.81 -11.11
C GLU A 133 -0.18 -9.41 -11.24
N LEU A 134 0.20 -8.22 -10.76
CA LEU A 134 1.60 -7.81 -10.73
C LEU A 134 2.43 -8.68 -9.78
N GLU A 135 1.94 -8.97 -8.58
CA GLU A 135 2.58 -9.87 -7.62
C GLU A 135 2.87 -11.24 -8.26
N LYS A 136 1.86 -11.83 -8.90
CA LYS A 136 1.99 -13.12 -9.60
C LYS A 136 3.11 -13.10 -10.65
N LYS A 137 3.20 -12.01 -11.43
CA LYS A 137 4.26 -11.86 -12.46
C LYS A 137 5.65 -11.76 -11.83
N VAL A 138 5.79 -11.00 -10.73
CA VAL A 138 7.06 -10.86 -10.00
C VAL A 138 7.51 -12.18 -9.39
N ILE A 139 6.59 -12.95 -8.79
CA ILE A 139 6.89 -14.25 -8.21
C ILE A 139 7.41 -15.22 -9.28
N LYS A 140 6.80 -15.23 -10.47
CA LYS A 140 7.30 -16.01 -11.60
C LYS A 140 8.72 -15.59 -12.02
N LYS A 141 9.01 -14.29 -12.02
CA LYS A 141 10.35 -13.77 -12.32
C LYS A 141 11.39 -14.22 -11.31
N PHE A 142 11.08 -14.23 -10.03
CA PHE A 142 11.97 -14.78 -9.00
C PHE A 142 12.24 -16.28 -9.21
N GLY A 143 11.23 -17.07 -9.59
CA GLY A 143 11.40 -18.50 -9.89
C GLY A 143 12.38 -18.72 -11.03
N SER A 144 12.21 -18.01 -12.16
CA SER A 144 13.10 -18.15 -13.32
C SER A 144 14.55 -17.77 -13.06
N LEU A 145 14.84 -16.95 -12.05
CA LEU A 145 16.20 -16.59 -11.64
C LEU A 145 16.86 -17.70 -10.78
N CYS A 146 16.07 -18.52 -10.12
CA CYS A 146 16.58 -19.65 -9.32
C CYS A 146 16.90 -20.86 -10.20
N ASP A 147 16.17 -21.06 -11.29
CA ASP A 147 16.34 -22.19 -12.20
C ASP A 147 17.55 -22.03 -13.16
N ASN A 148 18.11 -20.83 -13.25
CA ASN A 148 19.28 -20.52 -14.10
C ASN A 148 20.61 -20.50 -13.33
N ARG A 149 20.67 -21.08 -12.12
CA ARG A 149 21.88 -21.33 -11.35
C ARG A 149 22.06 -22.81 -11.14
#